data_c32889029c76e3793f2283aca9dd58c0
#
_entry.id   c32889029c76e3793f2283aca9dd58c0
#
_cell.length_a   1.000
_cell.length_b   1.000
_cell.length_c   1.000
_cell.angle_alpha   90.00
_cell.angle_beta   90.00
_cell.angle_gamma   90.00
#
_symmetry.space_group_name_H-M   'P 1'
#
loop_
_entity.id
_entity.type
_entity.pdbx_description
1 polymer ?
#
loop_
_entity_poly.entity_id
_entity_poly.type
_entity_poly.pdbx_seq_one_letter_code
_entity_poly.pdbx_strand_id
1 'polypeptide(L)'
;INKQLAILAQKFGNNLLAENNAFEKEIGVPVSSYPTFMTTCTDRAKREAAFKAYSSRGNHDNANDNKAVLLEIMKLRTQKAALLGFDNSADFILADKMAHDAKTVDTFLASIMGPAVAKAKEEVVAMQKIMDEDIKAGAVEAGAKIQPWDWAYYAEKVRKAQYDLDENQTKPYFRLENVRNGVFKAAEKLYGVHITSVSGLPVYNPEVKTFRLTNADGSLVGIFMADYLPRSIKRGGAWMTNFREQYVDAEGNDVRPIIANVCSLGQPDDSLHLLTIDEVQTVFHEFGHALHGFLTKCRYKDVSGTNVARDFVETFSQFNENWAFQPEILATYAFNGDGQVIPDSLVVKINNSLKFNQGFMTSELCAASILDMKWHELTSDTDWANFDVAAFESKVCKDMGLIDEIIPRYKSTYFNHIFNSGYNAGYYSYLWAEVLDKDAFEYFVQKGIFNPEVAKSFKETFLEKGGSEEPMTLYRQFRGADPDPAALLRARGLIQ
;
A
#
# COMPACT_ATOMS: atom_id res chain seq x y z
N ILE A 1 26.29 -2.43 -16.57
CA ILE A 1 25.26 -1.59 -15.98
C ILE A 1 24.51 -2.36 -14.89
N ASN A 2 23.81 -3.48 -15.17
CA ASN A 2 22.97 -4.19 -14.18
C ASN A 2 23.73 -4.59 -12.91
N LYS A 3 24.98 -5.09 -13.03
CA LYS A 3 25.82 -5.42 -11.87
C LYS A 3 26.11 -4.17 -11.02
N GLN A 4 26.40 -3.05 -11.64
CA GLN A 4 26.66 -1.78 -10.94
C GLN A 4 25.40 -1.27 -10.25
N LEU A 5 24.23 -1.32 -10.93
CA LEU A 5 22.95 -0.95 -10.34
C LEU A 5 22.63 -1.79 -9.10
N ALA A 6 22.86 -3.11 -9.11
CA ALA A 6 22.65 -3.97 -7.96
C ALA A 6 23.54 -3.60 -6.76
N ILE A 7 24.82 -3.28 -7.00
CA ILE A 7 25.76 -2.84 -5.96
C ILE A 7 25.30 -1.49 -5.36
N LEU A 8 24.93 -0.55 -6.21
CA LEU A 8 24.48 0.77 -5.75
C LEU A 8 23.14 0.71 -5.02
N ALA A 9 22.21 -0.12 -5.47
CA ALA A 9 20.94 -0.36 -4.77
C ALA A 9 21.17 -0.91 -3.36
N GLN A 10 22.07 -1.90 -3.22
CA GLN A 10 22.44 -2.42 -1.91
C GLN A 10 23.10 -1.34 -1.05
N LYS A 11 24.00 -0.52 -1.62
CA LYS A 11 24.64 0.59 -0.92
C LYS A 11 23.61 1.60 -0.43
N PHE A 12 22.64 1.97 -1.27
CA PHE A 12 21.55 2.88 -0.91
C PHE A 12 20.77 2.34 0.31
N GLY A 13 20.38 1.06 0.27
CA GLY A 13 19.67 0.42 1.37
C GLY A 13 20.48 0.33 2.67
N ASN A 14 21.80 0.04 2.57
CA ASN A 14 22.68 -0.02 3.75
C ASN A 14 22.88 1.37 4.37
N ASN A 15 23.07 2.40 3.56
CA ASN A 15 23.15 3.78 4.02
C ASN A 15 21.86 4.18 4.75
N LEU A 16 20.70 3.89 4.16
CA LEU A 16 19.41 4.18 4.79
C LEU A 16 19.22 3.44 6.11
N LEU A 17 19.68 2.19 6.23
CA LEU A 17 19.63 1.45 7.47
C LEU A 17 20.48 2.13 8.56
N ALA A 18 21.69 2.59 8.20
CA ALA A 18 22.55 3.33 9.12
C ALA A 18 21.93 4.66 9.57
N GLU A 19 21.30 5.39 8.65
CA GLU A 19 20.57 6.64 8.93
C GLU A 19 19.32 6.40 9.81
N ASN A 20 18.61 5.29 9.64
CA ASN A 20 17.51 4.89 10.52
C ASN A 20 17.99 4.63 11.96
N ASN A 21 19.15 3.98 12.12
CA ASN A 21 19.75 3.78 13.44
C ASN A 21 20.26 5.10 14.07
N ALA A 22 20.76 6.02 13.25
CA ALA A 22 21.16 7.36 13.70
C ALA A 22 19.94 8.17 14.17
N PHE A 23 18.84 8.14 13.43
CA PHE A 23 17.57 8.73 13.83
C PHE A 23 17.07 8.20 15.17
N GLU A 24 17.07 6.87 15.36
CA GLU A 24 16.65 6.27 16.62
C GLU A 24 17.52 6.73 17.81
N LYS A 25 18.83 6.83 17.59
CA LYS A 25 19.76 7.31 18.61
C LYS A 25 19.54 8.79 18.96
N GLU A 26 19.21 9.62 17.97
CA GLU A 26 19.01 11.07 18.14
C GLU A 26 17.64 11.38 18.78
N ILE A 27 16.59 10.76 18.29
CA ILE A 27 15.20 11.08 18.67
C ILE A 27 14.71 10.21 19.84
N GLY A 28 15.32 9.06 20.05
CA GLY A 28 14.96 8.13 21.13
C GLY A 28 13.78 7.20 20.80
N VAL A 29 13.35 7.18 19.53
CA VAL A 29 12.30 6.26 19.04
C VAL A 29 12.72 5.63 17.72
N PRO A 30 12.43 4.34 17.46
CA PRO A 30 12.73 3.72 16.19
C PRO A 30 11.89 4.35 15.06
N VAL A 31 12.41 4.29 13.83
CA VAL A 31 11.71 4.82 12.64
C VAL A 31 10.30 4.22 12.48
N SER A 32 10.11 2.95 12.85
CA SER A 32 8.79 2.29 12.83
C SER A 32 7.78 2.92 13.79
N SER A 33 8.23 3.54 14.87
CA SER A 33 7.38 4.23 15.86
C SER A 33 7.21 5.72 15.58
N TYR A 34 7.88 6.27 14.54
CA TYR A 34 7.79 7.67 14.16
C TYR A 34 6.35 8.16 13.94
N PRO A 35 5.47 7.44 13.20
CA PRO A 35 4.08 7.89 13.02
C PRO A 35 3.33 8.03 14.34
N THR A 36 3.44 7.05 15.23
CA THR A 36 2.82 7.08 16.56
C THR A 36 3.37 8.24 17.40
N PHE A 37 4.70 8.46 17.36
CA PHE A 37 5.32 9.58 18.06
C PHE A 37 4.77 10.92 17.57
N MET A 38 4.68 11.14 16.25
CA MET A 38 4.16 12.37 15.66
C MET A 38 2.69 12.61 16.00
N THR A 39 1.91 11.55 16.16
CA THR A 39 0.48 11.62 16.52
C THR A 39 0.27 11.92 18.00
N THR A 40 1.11 11.39 18.89
CA THR A 40 0.88 11.41 20.35
C THR A 40 1.73 12.41 21.13
N CYS A 41 2.86 12.84 20.59
CA CYS A 41 3.77 13.77 21.26
C CYS A 41 3.14 15.17 21.38
N THR A 42 2.90 15.62 22.59
CA THR A 42 2.31 16.96 22.87
C THR A 42 3.30 18.10 22.71
N ASP A 43 4.60 17.83 22.81
CA ASP A 43 5.67 18.82 22.70
C ASP A 43 5.95 19.13 21.20
N ARG A 44 5.57 20.35 20.78
CA ARG A 44 5.72 20.81 19.39
C ARG A 44 7.18 20.84 18.93
N ALA A 45 8.10 21.28 19.79
CA ALA A 45 9.52 21.35 19.45
C ALA A 45 10.14 19.97 19.23
N LYS A 46 9.69 18.96 20.01
CA LYS A 46 10.11 17.56 19.80
C LYS A 46 9.57 17.00 18.51
N ARG A 47 8.30 17.31 18.14
CA ARG A 47 7.76 16.92 16.83
C ARG A 47 8.55 17.55 15.69
N GLU A 48 8.87 18.84 15.78
CA GLU A 48 9.69 19.53 14.78
C GLU A 48 11.08 18.89 14.63
N ALA A 49 11.76 18.61 15.74
CA ALA A 49 13.07 17.94 15.73
C ALA A 49 12.98 16.56 15.09
N ALA A 50 12.00 15.75 15.49
CA ALA A 50 11.80 14.41 14.94
C ALA A 50 11.45 14.46 13.43
N PHE A 51 10.61 15.41 12.99
CA PHE A 51 10.29 15.60 11.58
C PHE A 51 11.53 15.96 10.76
N LYS A 52 12.34 16.91 11.23
CA LYS A 52 13.57 17.34 10.54
C LYS A 52 14.56 16.19 10.45
N ALA A 53 14.80 15.45 11.53
CA ALA A 53 15.67 14.28 11.54
C ALA A 53 15.15 13.17 10.61
N TYR A 54 13.83 12.91 10.63
CA TYR A 54 13.20 11.92 9.75
C TYR A 54 13.32 12.28 8.27
N SER A 55 13.02 13.53 7.91
CA SER A 55 12.96 13.99 6.53
C SER A 55 14.34 14.31 5.92
N SER A 56 15.41 14.34 6.71
CA SER A 56 16.79 14.53 6.24
C SER A 56 17.62 13.24 6.13
N ARG A 57 17.05 12.08 6.39
CA ARG A 57 17.76 10.79 6.30
C ARG A 57 18.42 10.61 4.93
N GLY A 58 19.68 10.20 4.92
CA GLY A 58 20.49 10.06 3.71
C GLY A 58 20.90 11.39 3.05
N ASN A 59 20.78 12.53 3.77
CA ASN A 59 21.13 13.86 3.30
C ASN A 59 21.92 14.65 4.37
N HIS A 60 23.02 14.07 4.85
CA HIS A 60 23.82 14.65 5.93
C HIS A 60 25.28 14.94 5.54
N ASP A 61 25.66 14.83 4.26
CA ASP A 61 27.04 14.98 3.75
C ASP A 61 28.05 14.11 4.51
N ASN A 62 27.61 12.95 4.98
CA ASN A 62 28.40 11.96 5.72
C ASN A 62 28.62 10.67 4.90
N ALA A 63 29.22 9.65 5.50
CA ALA A 63 29.50 8.37 4.84
C ALA A 63 28.23 7.62 4.36
N ASN A 64 27.05 7.94 4.96
CA ASN A 64 25.75 7.31 4.65
C ASN A 64 24.88 8.21 3.75
N ASP A 65 25.45 9.29 3.20
CA ASP A 65 24.71 10.16 2.28
C ASP A 65 24.35 9.44 0.99
N ASN A 66 23.09 9.54 0.60
CA ASN A 66 22.57 8.85 -0.57
C ASN A 66 22.52 9.70 -1.84
N LYS A 67 22.81 11.01 -1.78
CA LYS A 67 22.76 11.90 -2.97
C LYS A 67 23.63 11.40 -4.10
N ALA A 68 24.90 11.14 -3.85
CA ALA A 68 25.82 10.65 -4.88
C ALA A 68 25.45 9.25 -5.37
N VAL A 69 24.92 8.38 -4.49
CA VAL A 69 24.50 7.02 -4.83
C VAL A 69 23.29 7.04 -5.76
N LEU A 70 22.26 7.83 -5.44
CA LEU A 70 21.05 7.92 -6.27
C LEU A 70 21.34 8.58 -7.64
N LEU A 71 22.21 9.59 -7.69
CA LEU A 71 22.62 10.20 -8.96
C LEU A 71 23.31 9.19 -9.88
N GLU A 72 24.22 8.37 -9.35
CA GLU A 72 24.88 7.34 -10.16
C GLU A 72 23.89 6.24 -10.59
N ILE A 73 22.93 5.87 -9.74
CA ILE A 73 21.83 4.95 -10.12
C ILE A 73 21.04 5.54 -11.30
N MET A 74 20.63 6.82 -11.21
CA MET A 74 19.84 7.46 -12.25
C MET A 74 20.60 7.59 -13.56
N LYS A 75 21.86 8.01 -13.50
CA LYS A 75 22.75 8.06 -14.66
C LYS A 75 22.85 6.69 -15.36
N LEU A 76 23.06 5.61 -14.60
CA LEU A 76 23.14 4.27 -15.16
C LEU A 76 21.80 3.80 -15.74
N ARG A 77 20.67 4.14 -15.12
CA ARG A 77 19.33 3.84 -15.65
C ARG A 77 19.08 4.55 -16.96
N THR A 78 19.43 5.83 -17.05
CA THR A 78 19.32 6.62 -18.29
C THR A 78 20.20 6.04 -19.39
N GLN A 79 21.46 5.68 -19.09
CA GLN A 79 22.35 5.01 -20.04
C GLN A 79 21.77 3.67 -20.52
N LYS A 80 21.18 2.88 -19.60
CA LYS A 80 20.54 1.60 -19.96
C LYS A 80 19.37 1.80 -20.90
N ALA A 81 18.50 2.77 -20.62
CA ALA A 81 17.35 3.10 -21.47
C ALA A 81 17.81 3.51 -22.88
N ALA A 82 18.81 4.41 -22.99
CA ALA A 82 19.38 4.84 -24.27
C ALA A 82 19.97 3.68 -25.08
N LEU A 83 20.69 2.74 -24.43
CA LEU A 83 21.22 1.53 -25.09
C LEU A 83 20.12 0.62 -25.63
N LEU A 84 18.92 0.69 -25.07
CA LEU A 84 17.75 -0.10 -25.48
C LEU A 84 16.80 0.65 -26.41
N GLY A 85 17.18 1.89 -26.82
CA GLY A 85 16.43 2.70 -27.79
C GLY A 85 15.30 3.54 -27.20
N PHE A 86 15.35 3.83 -25.89
CA PHE A 86 14.39 4.70 -25.20
C PHE A 86 15.03 6.02 -24.79
N ASP A 87 14.27 7.10 -24.83
CA ASP A 87 14.75 8.44 -24.48
C ASP A 87 15.02 8.59 -22.98
N ASN A 88 14.27 7.87 -22.14
CA ASN A 88 14.37 7.89 -20.68
C ASN A 88 14.06 6.52 -20.06
N SER A 89 14.35 6.38 -18.78
CA SER A 89 14.13 5.09 -18.10
C SER A 89 12.68 4.83 -17.74
N ALA A 90 11.81 5.84 -17.65
CA ALA A 90 10.40 5.66 -17.41
C ALA A 90 9.75 4.95 -18.60
N ASP A 91 9.91 5.45 -19.81
CA ASP A 91 9.33 4.82 -21.01
C ASP A 91 9.86 3.40 -21.24
N PHE A 92 11.15 3.16 -20.95
CA PHE A 92 11.70 1.80 -20.99
C PHE A 92 10.99 0.84 -20.02
N ILE A 93 10.76 1.29 -18.79
CA ILE A 93 10.15 0.45 -17.75
C ILE A 93 8.65 0.26 -18.00
N LEU A 94 7.99 1.29 -18.49
CA LEU A 94 6.53 1.29 -18.70
C LEU A 94 6.10 0.57 -19.98
N ALA A 95 7.00 0.30 -20.91
CA ALA A 95 6.67 -0.30 -22.21
C ALA A 95 5.89 -1.63 -22.11
N ASP A 96 6.07 -2.38 -21.03
CA ASP A 96 5.39 -3.65 -20.76
C ASP A 96 4.38 -3.56 -19.58
N LYS A 97 3.96 -2.35 -19.20
CA LYS A 97 2.97 -2.09 -18.14
C LYS A 97 1.63 -1.66 -18.75
N MET A 98 0.57 -1.58 -17.92
CA MET A 98 -0.75 -1.10 -18.37
C MET A 98 -0.73 0.36 -18.85
N ALA A 99 0.10 1.18 -18.23
CA ALA A 99 0.22 2.59 -18.58
C ALA A 99 0.98 2.85 -19.89
N HIS A 100 1.85 1.94 -20.33
CA HIS A 100 2.64 1.94 -21.55
C HIS A 100 3.70 3.04 -21.67
N ASP A 101 3.47 4.25 -21.17
CA ASP A 101 4.39 5.39 -21.29
C ASP A 101 4.28 6.38 -20.11
N ALA A 102 5.31 7.23 -19.98
CA ALA A 102 5.38 8.22 -18.91
C ALA A 102 4.29 9.29 -19.01
N LYS A 103 3.90 9.69 -20.21
CA LYS A 103 2.84 10.70 -20.42
C LYS A 103 1.48 10.24 -19.90
N THR A 104 1.16 8.97 -20.08
CA THR A 104 -0.05 8.35 -19.54
C THR A 104 -0.07 8.42 -18.02
N VAL A 105 1.05 8.05 -17.37
CA VAL A 105 1.19 8.12 -15.91
C VAL A 105 1.11 9.56 -15.40
N ASP A 106 1.78 10.50 -16.06
CA ASP A 106 1.73 11.92 -15.68
C ASP A 106 0.31 12.48 -15.75
N THR A 107 -0.42 12.18 -16.83
CA THR A 107 -1.81 12.62 -16.99
C THR A 107 -2.69 12.04 -15.90
N PHE A 108 -2.50 10.78 -15.58
CA PHE A 108 -3.21 10.09 -14.52
C PHE A 108 -2.93 10.72 -13.14
N LEU A 109 -1.67 10.90 -12.78
CA LEU A 109 -1.29 11.48 -11.48
C LEU A 109 -1.76 12.94 -11.35
N ALA A 110 -1.70 13.72 -12.42
CA ALA A 110 -2.22 15.09 -12.43
C ALA A 110 -3.73 15.14 -12.17
N SER A 111 -4.50 14.16 -12.66
CA SER A 111 -5.94 14.08 -12.43
C SER A 111 -6.33 13.83 -10.97
N ILE A 112 -5.42 13.19 -10.20
CA ILE A 112 -5.61 12.89 -8.77
C ILE A 112 -5.08 14.02 -7.89
N MET A 113 -3.92 14.58 -8.23
CA MET A 113 -3.22 15.56 -7.38
C MET A 113 -4.05 16.82 -7.11
N GLY A 114 -4.75 17.33 -8.11
CA GLY A 114 -5.59 18.54 -7.96
C GLY A 114 -6.67 18.38 -6.89
N PRO A 115 -7.58 17.41 -7.01
CA PRO A 115 -8.60 17.11 -6.00
C PRO A 115 -8.01 16.81 -4.61
N ALA A 116 -6.89 16.06 -4.54
CA ALA A 116 -6.23 15.73 -3.28
C ALA A 116 -5.72 16.97 -2.53
N VAL A 117 -5.01 17.86 -3.24
CA VAL A 117 -4.52 19.13 -2.67
C VAL A 117 -5.67 20.04 -2.27
N ALA A 118 -6.75 20.11 -3.04
CA ALA A 118 -7.93 20.89 -2.66
C ALA A 118 -8.50 20.40 -1.32
N LYS A 119 -8.63 19.09 -1.15
CA LYS A 119 -9.08 18.48 0.11
C LYS A 119 -8.10 18.69 1.25
N ALA A 120 -6.81 18.56 1.01
CA ALA A 120 -5.77 18.81 2.02
C ALA A 120 -5.83 20.24 2.57
N LYS A 121 -6.11 21.23 1.72
CA LYS A 121 -6.33 22.63 2.19
C LYS A 121 -7.52 22.79 3.14
N GLU A 122 -8.61 22.05 2.92
CA GLU A 122 -9.73 22.00 3.86
C GLU A 122 -9.33 21.38 5.20
N GLU A 123 -8.52 20.31 5.15
CA GLU A 123 -7.98 19.64 6.33
C GLU A 123 -7.06 20.55 7.14
N VAL A 124 -6.18 21.35 6.48
CA VAL A 124 -5.37 22.40 7.14
C VAL A 124 -6.24 23.40 7.88
N VAL A 125 -7.33 23.86 7.25
CA VAL A 125 -8.25 24.82 7.91
C VAL A 125 -8.89 24.20 9.16
N ALA A 126 -9.29 22.93 9.11
CA ALA A 126 -9.87 22.25 10.26
C ALA A 126 -8.85 22.09 11.41
N MET A 127 -7.62 21.72 11.09
CA MET A 127 -6.53 21.60 12.07
C MET A 127 -6.13 22.96 12.66
N GLN A 128 -6.06 24.02 11.85
CA GLN A 128 -5.71 25.35 12.31
C GLN A 128 -6.72 25.87 13.36
N LYS A 129 -8.02 25.57 13.22
CA LYS A 129 -9.03 25.95 14.22
C LYS A 129 -8.71 25.36 15.59
N ILE A 130 -8.28 24.10 15.65
CA ILE A 130 -7.88 23.44 16.91
C ILE A 130 -6.57 24.03 17.44
N MET A 131 -5.61 24.30 16.56
CA MET A 131 -4.36 24.97 16.95
C MET A 131 -4.63 26.39 17.50
N ASP A 132 -5.58 27.14 16.94
CA ASP A 132 -5.97 28.47 17.43
C ASP A 132 -6.56 28.41 18.85
N GLU A 133 -7.20 27.32 19.25
CA GLU A 133 -7.62 27.07 20.64
C GLU A 133 -6.42 26.80 21.56
N ASP A 134 -5.47 25.99 21.12
CA ASP A 134 -4.22 25.75 21.85
C ASP A 134 -3.38 27.06 22.00
N ILE A 135 -3.38 27.91 20.99
CA ILE A 135 -2.75 29.27 21.07
C ILE A 135 -3.44 30.14 22.13
N LYS A 136 -4.77 30.17 22.14
CA LYS A 136 -5.54 30.93 23.17
C LYS A 136 -5.29 30.39 24.58
N ALA A 137 -5.09 29.08 24.72
CA ALA A 137 -4.74 28.44 25.98
C ALA A 137 -3.28 28.66 26.40
N GLY A 138 -2.44 29.28 25.55
CA GLY A 138 -1.00 29.48 25.80
C GLY A 138 -0.14 28.23 25.64
N ALA A 139 -0.68 27.17 25.06
CA ALA A 139 0.04 25.90 24.78
C ALA A 139 0.90 25.96 23.52
N VAL A 140 0.60 26.88 22.61
CA VAL A 140 1.32 27.15 21.37
C VAL A 140 1.55 28.65 21.23
N GLU A 141 2.65 29.05 20.59
CA GLU A 141 3.03 30.44 20.39
C GLU A 141 2.00 31.22 19.54
N ALA A 142 1.83 32.49 19.84
CA ALA A 142 0.87 33.36 19.14
C ALA A 142 1.20 33.46 17.64
N GLY A 143 0.20 33.31 16.79
CA GLY A 143 0.35 33.41 15.34
C GLY A 143 0.91 32.17 14.64
N ALA A 144 1.14 31.06 15.37
CA ALA A 144 1.59 29.82 14.78
C ALA A 144 0.62 29.32 13.69
N LYS A 145 1.19 28.71 12.66
CA LYS A 145 0.47 28.05 11.58
C LYS A 145 0.83 26.57 11.56
N ILE A 146 -0.11 25.76 11.05
CA ILE A 146 0.13 24.34 10.81
C ILE A 146 1.38 24.18 9.94
N GLN A 147 2.28 23.35 10.40
CA GLN A 147 3.52 22.96 9.72
C GLN A 147 3.50 21.45 9.46
N PRO A 148 4.37 20.92 8.60
CA PRO A 148 4.43 19.47 8.35
C PRO A 148 4.54 18.61 9.63
N TRP A 149 5.26 19.08 10.65
CA TRP A 149 5.40 18.38 11.93
C TRP A 149 4.19 18.49 12.85
N ASP A 150 3.21 19.33 12.50
CA ASP A 150 1.97 19.49 13.26
C ASP A 150 0.85 18.59 12.72
N TRP A 151 0.96 18.15 11.45
CA TRP A 151 -0.13 17.47 10.73
C TRP A 151 -0.67 16.28 11.50
N ALA A 152 0.15 15.28 11.80
CA ALA A 152 -0.30 14.05 12.45
C ALA A 152 -0.97 14.31 13.81
N TYR A 153 -0.42 15.24 14.60
CA TYR A 153 -0.93 15.59 15.92
C TYR A 153 -2.30 16.28 15.84
N TYR A 154 -2.44 17.28 14.98
CA TYR A 154 -3.71 18.01 14.86
C TYR A 154 -4.75 17.24 14.05
N ALA A 155 -4.37 16.46 13.07
CA ALA A 155 -5.27 15.57 12.39
C ALA A 155 -5.92 14.57 13.37
N GLU A 156 -5.14 13.99 14.31
CA GLU A 156 -5.70 13.11 15.33
C GLU A 156 -6.67 13.83 16.28
N LYS A 157 -6.39 15.07 16.65
CA LYS A 157 -7.35 15.89 17.42
C LYS A 157 -8.66 16.13 16.65
N VAL A 158 -8.55 16.44 15.34
CA VAL A 158 -9.73 16.59 14.46
C VAL A 158 -10.50 15.26 14.37
N ARG A 159 -9.80 14.14 14.17
CA ARG A 159 -10.40 12.81 14.07
C ARG A 159 -11.19 12.46 15.32
N LYS A 160 -10.61 12.66 16.50
CA LYS A 160 -11.28 12.42 17.79
C LYS A 160 -12.52 13.30 17.96
N ALA A 161 -12.42 14.59 17.59
CA ALA A 161 -13.54 15.51 17.70
C ALA A 161 -14.69 15.20 16.73
N GLN A 162 -14.39 14.71 15.51
CA GLN A 162 -15.39 14.48 14.47
C GLN A 162 -16.04 13.09 14.54
N TYR A 163 -15.26 12.06 14.86
CA TYR A 163 -15.74 10.67 14.76
C TYR A 163 -15.95 9.97 16.09
N ASP A 164 -15.42 10.55 17.19
CA ASP A 164 -15.51 9.92 18.52
C ASP A 164 -15.15 8.41 18.47
N LEU A 165 -14.12 8.09 17.67
CA LEU A 165 -13.64 6.74 17.44
C LEU A 165 -12.25 6.58 18.06
N ASP A 166 -12.15 5.69 19.05
CA ASP A 166 -10.90 5.24 19.67
C ASP A 166 -10.63 3.79 19.24
N GLU A 167 -9.40 3.47 18.93
CA GLU A 167 -8.97 2.09 18.64
C GLU A 167 -9.32 1.12 19.77
N ASN A 168 -9.31 1.59 21.02
CA ASN A 168 -9.73 0.79 22.18
C ASN A 168 -11.20 0.36 22.12
N GLN A 169 -12.04 1.05 21.34
CA GLN A 169 -13.44 0.66 21.11
C GLN A 169 -13.56 -0.42 20.04
N THR A 170 -12.65 -0.49 19.08
CA THR A 170 -12.72 -1.40 17.93
C THR A 170 -11.91 -2.67 18.11
N LYS A 171 -10.70 -2.57 18.66
CA LYS A 171 -9.78 -3.71 18.88
C LYS A 171 -10.44 -4.95 19.54
N PRO A 172 -11.31 -4.82 20.56
CA PRO A 172 -11.94 -5.99 21.17
C PRO A 172 -12.73 -6.89 20.23
N TYR A 173 -13.17 -6.36 19.07
CA TYR A 173 -13.93 -7.07 18.04
C TYR A 173 -13.06 -7.75 16.97
N PHE A 174 -11.77 -7.40 16.90
CA PHE A 174 -10.88 -7.81 15.81
C PHE A 174 -9.77 -8.75 16.29
N ARG A 175 -10.16 -9.94 16.80
CA ARG A 175 -9.21 -11.01 17.07
C ARG A 175 -8.67 -11.58 15.77
N LEU A 176 -7.36 -11.74 15.67
CA LEU A 176 -6.67 -12.24 14.46
C LEU A 176 -7.31 -13.51 13.88
N GLU A 177 -7.63 -14.50 14.73
CA GLU A 177 -8.26 -15.74 14.28
C GLU A 177 -9.63 -15.53 13.67
N ASN A 178 -10.44 -14.65 14.26
CA ASN A 178 -11.76 -14.30 13.75
C ASN A 178 -11.66 -13.55 12.43
N VAL A 179 -10.77 -12.55 12.34
CA VAL A 179 -10.52 -11.78 11.10
C VAL A 179 -10.07 -12.70 9.96
N ARG A 180 -9.13 -13.62 10.22
CA ARG A 180 -8.75 -14.67 9.25
C ARG A 180 -9.95 -15.49 8.80
N ASN A 181 -10.79 -15.92 9.70
CA ASN A 181 -12.00 -16.68 9.36
C ASN A 181 -13.00 -15.82 8.58
N GLY A 182 -13.08 -14.52 8.86
CA GLY A 182 -13.89 -13.56 8.11
C GLY A 182 -13.45 -13.44 6.65
N VAL A 183 -12.14 -13.34 6.40
CA VAL A 183 -11.64 -13.30 5.03
C VAL A 183 -11.89 -14.63 4.28
N PHE A 184 -11.85 -15.76 4.99
CA PHE A 184 -12.23 -17.07 4.41
C PHE A 184 -13.71 -17.10 4.02
N LYS A 185 -14.58 -16.54 4.87
CA LYS A 185 -16.02 -16.44 4.58
C LYS A 185 -16.33 -15.54 3.39
N ALA A 186 -15.61 -14.44 3.23
CA ALA A 186 -15.72 -13.61 2.03
C ALA A 186 -15.36 -14.41 0.76
N ALA A 187 -14.24 -15.14 0.77
CA ALA A 187 -13.82 -15.98 -0.34
C ALA A 187 -14.81 -17.13 -0.65
N GLU A 188 -15.36 -17.78 0.39
CA GLU A 188 -16.41 -18.80 0.23
C GLU A 188 -17.64 -18.22 -0.47
N LYS A 189 -18.12 -17.05 -0.02
CA LYS A 189 -19.30 -16.38 -0.59
C LYS A 189 -19.10 -15.94 -2.04
N LEU A 190 -17.90 -15.40 -2.36
CA LEU A 190 -17.60 -14.85 -3.67
C LEU A 190 -17.27 -15.94 -4.69
N TYR A 191 -16.46 -16.92 -4.30
CA TYR A 191 -15.82 -17.84 -5.25
C TYR A 191 -16.16 -19.31 -5.04
N GLY A 192 -16.92 -19.65 -4.00
CA GLY A 192 -17.36 -21.02 -3.73
C GLY A 192 -16.24 -21.96 -3.27
N VAL A 193 -15.13 -21.42 -2.76
CA VAL A 193 -14.02 -22.21 -2.21
C VAL A 193 -14.29 -22.58 -0.74
N HIS A 194 -13.90 -23.77 -0.33
CA HIS A 194 -13.98 -24.20 1.08
C HIS A 194 -12.57 -24.23 1.67
N ILE A 195 -12.41 -23.61 2.85
CA ILE A 195 -11.12 -23.47 3.51
C ILE A 195 -11.17 -24.17 4.86
N THR A 196 -10.36 -25.22 5.01
CA THR A 196 -10.31 -26.03 6.23
C THR A 196 -8.90 -26.11 6.80
N SER A 197 -8.79 -26.07 8.12
CA SER A 197 -7.49 -26.28 8.78
C SER A 197 -6.96 -27.68 8.51
N VAL A 198 -5.67 -27.81 8.27
CA VAL A 198 -4.97 -29.07 8.10
C VAL A 198 -3.73 -29.10 8.99
N SER A 199 -3.49 -30.22 9.67
CA SER A 199 -2.31 -30.45 10.51
C SER A 199 -1.33 -31.43 9.86
N GLY A 200 -0.08 -31.45 10.36
CA GLY A 200 0.92 -32.42 9.91
C GLY A 200 1.66 -32.06 8.60
N LEU A 201 1.35 -30.91 8.01
CA LEU A 201 2.16 -30.40 6.89
C LEU A 201 3.49 -29.80 7.42
N PRO A 202 4.60 -29.98 6.68
CA PRO A 202 5.86 -29.34 7.04
C PRO A 202 5.73 -27.81 6.96
N VAL A 203 6.16 -27.13 8.00
CA VAL A 203 6.18 -25.66 8.11
C VAL A 203 7.57 -25.20 8.50
N TYR A 204 7.94 -24.01 8.07
CA TYR A 204 9.24 -23.40 8.38
C TYR A 204 9.32 -22.77 9.77
N ASN A 205 8.16 -22.59 10.43
CA ASN A 205 8.07 -22.08 11.81
C ASN A 205 6.83 -22.70 12.48
N PRO A 206 6.87 -23.12 13.75
CA PRO A 206 5.75 -23.74 14.46
C PRO A 206 4.48 -22.88 14.59
N GLU A 207 4.60 -21.56 14.52
CA GLU A 207 3.48 -20.62 14.62
C GLU A 207 2.68 -20.54 13.32
N VAL A 208 3.21 -21.01 12.20
CA VAL A 208 2.53 -21.01 10.90
C VAL A 208 1.32 -21.95 10.95
N LYS A 209 0.14 -21.42 10.66
CA LYS A 209 -1.09 -22.19 10.53
C LYS A 209 -1.31 -22.63 9.08
N THR A 210 -1.71 -23.86 8.88
CA THR A 210 -1.89 -24.42 7.53
C THR A 210 -3.35 -24.74 7.25
N PHE A 211 -3.76 -24.45 6.00
CA PHE A 211 -5.14 -24.65 5.54
C PHE A 211 -5.14 -25.28 4.15
N ARG A 212 -6.16 -26.08 3.89
CA ARG A 212 -6.47 -26.67 2.60
C ARG A 212 -7.64 -25.94 1.97
N LEU A 213 -7.48 -25.48 0.74
CA LEU A 213 -8.55 -24.91 -0.08
C LEU A 213 -9.04 -25.96 -1.06
N THR A 214 -10.36 -26.11 -1.15
CA THR A 214 -11.02 -27.03 -2.09
C THR A 214 -12.18 -26.36 -2.80
N ASN A 215 -12.50 -26.83 -3.99
CA ASN A 215 -13.76 -26.54 -4.66
C ASN A 215 -14.93 -27.29 -3.96
N ALA A 216 -16.17 -26.99 -4.37
CA ALA A 216 -17.37 -27.65 -3.85
C ALA A 216 -17.39 -29.17 -4.11
N ASP A 217 -16.74 -29.65 -5.16
CA ASP A 217 -16.59 -31.08 -5.48
C ASP A 217 -15.46 -31.77 -4.69
N GLY A 218 -14.76 -31.06 -3.81
CA GLY A 218 -13.64 -31.55 -3.01
C GLY A 218 -12.28 -31.53 -3.71
N SER A 219 -12.21 -31.14 -4.97
CA SER A 219 -10.93 -31.01 -5.70
C SER A 219 -10.05 -29.93 -5.07
N LEU A 220 -8.72 -30.17 -5.05
CA LEU A 220 -7.75 -29.28 -4.42
C LEU A 220 -7.62 -27.97 -5.22
N VAL A 221 -7.76 -26.82 -4.53
CA VAL A 221 -7.44 -25.50 -5.04
C VAL A 221 -6.02 -25.08 -4.65
N GLY A 222 -5.58 -25.41 -3.44
CA GLY A 222 -4.22 -25.15 -2.99
C GLY A 222 -4.03 -25.32 -1.49
N ILE A 223 -2.78 -25.10 -1.04
CA ILE A 223 -2.40 -25.08 0.39
C ILE A 223 -2.02 -23.66 0.79
N PHE A 224 -2.63 -23.18 1.85
CA PHE A 224 -2.37 -21.86 2.42
C PHE A 224 -1.60 -21.96 3.73
N MET A 225 -0.60 -21.12 3.89
CA MET A 225 0.20 -20.95 5.10
C MET A 225 0.00 -19.53 5.64
N ALA A 226 -0.61 -19.40 6.82
CA ALA A 226 -0.80 -18.12 7.50
C ALA A 226 0.33 -17.91 8.53
N ASP A 227 1.26 -17.03 8.23
CA ASP A 227 2.36 -16.61 9.08
C ASP A 227 2.14 -15.17 9.54
N TYR A 228 1.28 -14.97 10.50
CA TYR A 228 0.76 -13.65 10.87
C TYR A 228 1.41 -13.01 12.09
N LEU A 229 2.04 -13.81 12.97
CA LEU A 229 2.55 -13.31 14.25
C LEU A 229 3.93 -12.66 14.11
N PRO A 230 4.22 -11.58 14.85
CA PRO A 230 5.52 -10.93 14.87
C PRO A 230 6.58 -11.83 15.54
N ARG A 231 7.82 -11.76 15.08
CA ARG A 231 8.99 -12.36 15.73
C ARG A 231 10.27 -11.62 15.34
N SER A 232 11.32 -11.68 16.18
CA SER A 232 12.52 -10.84 16.08
C SER A 232 13.30 -10.98 14.76
N ILE A 233 13.23 -12.14 14.10
CA ILE A 233 13.93 -12.40 12.83
C ILE A 233 13.08 -12.08 11.58
N LYS A 234 11.81 -11.71 11.78
CA LYS A 234 10.88 -11.40 10.70
C LYS A 234 11.02 -9.95 10.28
N ARG A 235 11.10 -9.68 8.99
CA ARG A 235 11.07 -8.30 8.47
C ARG A 235 9.71 -7.68 8.74
N GLY A 236 9.69 -6.36 8.93
CA GLY A 236 8.44 -5.59 9.01
C GLY A 236 7.69 -5.57 7.68
N GLY A 237 6.40 -5.22 7.75
CA GLY A 237 5.49 -5.21 6.62
C GLY A 237 4.71 -6.53 6.47
N ALA A 238 4.01 -6.65 5.36
CA ALA A 238 3.24 -7.83 4.97
C ALA A 238 3.51 -8.15 3.50
N TRP A 239 3.40 -9.43 3.14
CA TRP A 239 3.53 -9.89 1.75
C TRP A 239 2.95 -11.27 1.55
N MET A 240 2.55 -11.55 0.32
CA MET A 240 2.26 -12.89 -0.17
C MET A 240 3.50 -13.49 -0.83
N THR A 241 3.71 -14.79 -0.69
CA THR A 241 4.76 -15.52 -1.41
C THR A 241 4.30 -16.91 -1.82
N ASN A 242 4.82 -17.37 -2.97
CA ASN A 242 4.61 -18.75 -3.46
C ASN A 242 5.79 -19.63 -3.07
N PHE A 243 5.53 -20.75 -2.38
CA PHE A 243 6.46 -21.88 -2.33
C PHE A 243 6.35 -22.74 -3.58
N ARG A 244 5.18 -22.75 -4.19
CA ARG A 244 4.91 -23.35 -5.48
C ARG A 244 3.78 -22.56 -6.16
N GLU A 245 3.99 -22.17 -7.40
CA GLU A 245 2.99 -21.58 -8.25
C GLU A 245 2.09 -22.64 -8.87
N GLN A 246 0.92 -22.24 -9.37
CA GLN A 246 0.09 -23.11 -10.19
C GLN A 246 0.68 -23.21 -11.61
N TYR A 247 0.65 -24.39 -12.21
CA TYR A 247 1.00 -24.61 -13.61
C TYR A 247 0.44 -25.96 -14.11
N VAL A 248 0.49 -26.18 -15.42
CA VAL A 248 0.19 -27.49 -16.01
C VAL A 248 1.51 -28.20 -16.31
N ASP A 249 1.70 -29.40 -15.76
CA ASP A 249 2.90 -30.19 -15.96
C ASP A 249 2.98 -30.83 -17.37
N ALA A 250 4.06 -31.57 -17.65
CA ALA A 250 4.28 -32.20 -18.92
C ALA A 250 3.25 -33.31 -19.24
N GLU A 251 2.68 -33.90 -18.20
CA GLU A 251 1.64 -34.94 -18.25
C GLU A 251 0.23 -34.36 -18.39
N GLY A 252 0.09 -33.04 -18.35
CA GLY A 252 -1.19 -32.31 -18.43
C GLY A 252 -1.94 -32.19 -17.13
N ASN A 253 -1.31 -32.48 -15.98
CA ASN A 253 -1.95 -32.31 -14.68
C ASN A 253 -1.86 -30.86 -14.22
N ASP A 254 -2.93 -30.36 -13.62
CA ASP A 254 -2.98 -29.04 -12.97
C ASP A 254 -2.31 -29.12 -11.58
N VAL A 255 -1.06 -28.65 -11.49
CA VAL A 255 -0.29 -28.61 -10.24
C VAL A 255 -0.73 -27.40 -9.42
N ARG A 256 -1.36 -27.66 -8.28
CA ARG A 256 -1.96 -26.59 -7.44
C ARG A 256 -0.92 -25.90 -6.56
N PRO A 257 -1.13 -24.60 -6.26
CA PRO A 257 -0.14 -23.77 -5.58
C PRO A 257 -0.02 -24.05 -4.07
N ILE A 258 1.15 -23.66 -3.51
CA ILE A 258 1.40 -23.54 -2.08
C ILE A 258 1.79 -22.11 -1.81
N ILE A 259 0.96 -21.39 -1.05
CA ILE A 259 1.06 -19.95 -0.84
C ILE A 259 1.14 -19.62 0.64
N ALA A 260 1.98 -18.67 0.99
CA ALA A 260 2.01 -18.09 2.33
C ALA A 260 1.69 -16.60 2.31
N ASN A 261 0.91 -16.15 3.29
CA ASN A 261 0.86 -14.75 3.69
C ASN A 261 1.73 -14.58 4.92
N VAL A 262 2.65 -13.63 4.85
CA VAL A 262 3.60 -13.33 5.93
C VAL A 262 3.37 -11.91 6.39
N CYS A 263 2.96 -11.76 7.66
CA CYS A 263 2.67 -10.46 8.28
C CYS A 263 3.31 -10.38 9.67
N SER A 264 3.27 -9.21 10.28
CA SER A 264 3.64 -9.00 11.68
C SER A 264 2.51 -8.21 12.34
N LEU A 265 1.44 -8.94 12.76
CA LEU A 265 0.16 -8.38 13.20
C LEU A 265 -0.03 -8.56 14.71
N GLY A 266 -0.68 -7.57 15.32
CA GLY A 266 -0.92 -7.54 16.76
C GLY A 266 0.34 -7.23 17.57
N GLN A 267 0.17 -7.13 18.88
CA GLN A 267 1.28 -6.91 19.81
C GLN A 267 1.84 -8.26 20.30
N PRO A 268 3.17 -8.38 20.44
CA PRO A 268 3.80 -9.63 20.89
C PRO A 268 3.30 -10.12 22.26
N ASP A 269 2.94 -9.20 23.15
CA ASP A 269 2.50 -9.48 24.50
C ASP A 269 0.97 -9.69 24.62
N ASP A 270 0.22 -9.50 23.53
CA ASP A 270 -1.22 -9.71 23.50
C ASP A 270 -1.57 -11.15 23.08
N SER A 271 -1.94 -11.96 24.06
CA SER A 271 -2.35 -13.36 23.84
C SER A 271 -3.61 -13.52 22.97
N LEU A 272 -4.40 -12.45 22.80
CA LEU A 272 -5.60 -12.43 21.96
C LEU A 272 -5.30 -11.95 20.53
N HIS A 273 -4.14 -11.36 20.31
CA HIS A 273 -3.73 -10.78 19.03
C HIS A 273 -4.83 -9.89 18.44
N LEU A 274 -5.21 -8.85 19.20
CA LEU A 274 -6.22 -7.88 18.80
C LEU A 274 -5.64 -6.95 17.73
N LEU A 275 -6.37 -6.79 16.64
CA LEU A 275 -5.94 -6.02 15.47
C LEU A 275 -6.50 -4.60 15.45
N THR A 276 -5.73 -3.68 14.87
CA THR A 276 -6.22 -2.37 14.45
C THR A 276 -7.05 -2.48 13.17
N ILE A 277 -7.73 -1.41 12.79
CA ILE A 277 -8.47 -1.32 11.52
C ILE A 277 -7.53 -1.57 10.33
N ASP A 278 -6.34 -0.95 10.34
CA ASP A 278 -5.34 -1.10 9.28
C ASP A 278 -4.80 -2.54 9.20
N GLU A 279 -4.60 -3.21 10.35
CA GLU A 279 -4.17 -4.60 10.37
C GLU A 279 -5.26 -5.55 9.86
N VAL A 280 -6.53 -5.25 10.11
CA VAL A 280 -7.66 -5.99 9.50
C VAL A 280 -7.63 -5.85 7.97
N GLN A 281 -7.46 -4.63 7.45
CA GLN A 281 -7.31 -4.40 6.00
C GLN A 281 -6.12 -5.17 5.44
N THR A 282 -4.98 -5.19 6.14
CA THR A 282 -3.78 -5.94 5.74
C THR A 282 -4.06 -7.44 5.59
N VAL A 283 -4.83 -8.06 6.50
CA VAL A 283 -5.20 -9.49 6.38
C VAL A 283 -6.03 -9.73 5.11
N PHE A 284 -6.98 -8.85 4.80
CA PHE A 284 -7.77 -8.94 3.57
C PHE A 284 -6.93 -8.69 2.33
N HIS A 285 -6.04 -7.70 2.35
CA HIS A 285 -5.11 -7.38 1.28
C HIS A 285 -4.25 -8.58 0.88
N GLU A 286 -3.49 -9.13 1.83
CA GLU A 286 -2.58 -10.24 1.57
C GLU A 286 -3.32 -11.51 1.12
N PHE A 287 -4.53 -11.72 1.63
CA PHE A 287 -5.35 -12.84 1.16
C PHE A 287 -5.92 -12.59 -0.24
N GLY A 288 -6.09 -11.34 -0.67
CA GLY A 288 -6.43 -10.99 -2.05
C GLY A 288 -5.35 -11.44 -3.05
N HIS A 289 -4.07 -11.19 -2.72
CA HIS A 289 -2.95 -11.78 -3.49
C HIS A 289 -2.97 -13.31 -3.47
N ALA A 290 -3.23 -13.89 -2.30
CA ALA A 290 -3.32 -15.36 -2.18
C ALA A 290 -4.45 -15.92 -3.05
N LEU A 291 -5.63 -15.29 -3.09
CA LEU A 291 -6.74 -15.69 -3.97
C LEU A 291 -6.36 -15.63 -5.44
N HIS A 292 -5.62 -14.60 -5.87
CA HIS A 292 -5.11 -14.52 -7.23
C HIS A 292 -4.19 -15.72 -7.55
N GLY A 293 -3.29 -16.07 -6.62
CA GLY A 293 -2.45 -17.27 -6.77
C GLY A 293 -3.22 -18.59 -6.72
N PHE A 294 -4.27 -18.71 -5.89
CA PHE A 294 -5.06 -19.92 -5.74
C PHE A 294 -6.01 -20.19 -6.90
N LEU A 295 -6.64 -19.17 -7.42
CA LEU A 295 -7.73 -19.32 -8.41
C LEU A 295 -7.20 -19.34 -9.85
N THR A 296 -5.93 -19.04 -10.07
CA THR A 296 -5.32 -19.05 -11.40
C THR A 296 -5.36 -20.43 -12.06
N LYS A 297 -5.46 -20.43 -13.40
CA LYS A 297 -5.52 -21.62 -14.27
C LYS A 297 -4.59 -21.46 -15.48
N CYS A 298 -3.40 -20.97 -15.26
CA CYS A 298 -2.42 -20.75 -16.30
C CYS A 298 -1.71 -22.05 -16.69
N ARG A 299 -1.31 -22.14 -17.96
CA ARG A 299 -0.49 -23.24 -18.42
C ARG A 299 0.95 -23.17 -17.89
N TYR A 300 1.51 -21.96 -17.85
CA TYR A 300 2.90 -21.70 -17.47
C TYR A 300 2.97 -20.96 -16.15
N LYS A 301 3.89 -21.38 -15.28
CA LYS A 301 4.09 -20.78 -13.95
C LYS A 301 4.47 -19.30 -14.02
N ASP A 302 5.23 -18.89 -15.04
CA ASP A 302 5.79 -17.53 -15.16
C ASP A 302 4.74 -16.46 -15.49
N VAL A 303 3.50 -16.88 -15.80
CA VAL A 303 2.33 -16.01 -15.97
C VAL A 303 1.19 -16.37 -15.02
N SER A 304 1.48 -17.19 -14.00
CA SER A 304 0.48 -17.68 -13.04
C SER A 304 0.29 -16.73 -11.88
N GLY A 305 -0.95 -16.57 -11.44
CA GLY A 305 -1.31 -15.79 -10.26
C GLY A 305 -0.77 -14.35 -10.30
N THR A 306 0.05 -14.00 -9.32
CA THR A 306 0.62 -12.66 -9.15
C THR A 306 1.75 -12.31 -10.12
N ASN A 307 2.12 -13.20 -11.06
CA ASN A 307 3.08 -12.93 -12.14
C ASN A 307 2.41 -12.11 -13.26
N VAL A 308 2.02 -10.90 -12.96
CA VAL A 308 1.34 -9.92 -13.82
C VAL A 308 2.13 -8.61 -13.88
N ALA A 309 1.68 -7.67 -14.72
CA ALA A 309 2.25 -6.33 -14.75
C ALA A 309 2.20 -5.67 -13.37
N ARG A 310 3.24 -4.90 -13.02
CA ARG A 310 3.38 -4.27 -11.69
C ARG A 310 2.19 -3.39 -11.32
N ASP A 311 1.68 -2.65 -12.28
CA ASP A 311 0.54 -1.75 -12.13
C ASP A 311 -0.83 -2.47 -12.17
N PHE A 312 -0.82 -3.81 -12.21
CA PHE A 312 -2.02 -4.64 -12.13
C PHE A 312 -2.05 -5.52 -10.87
N VAL A 313 -0.91 -5.86 -10.31
CA VAL A 313 -0.80 -6.86 -9.23
C VAL A 313 -1.59 -6.46 -7.97
N GLU A 314 -1.59 -5.17 -7.61
CA GLU A 314 -2.28 -4.67 -6.41
C GLU A 314 -3.80 -4.55 -6.58
N THR A 315 -4.32 -4.64 -7.81
CA THR A 315 -5.77 -4.59 -8.06
C THR A 315 -6.52 -5.64 -7.24
N PHE A 316 -5.98 -6.84 -7.11
CA PHE A 316 -6.68 -7.97 -6.46
C PHE A 316 -6.58 -7.93 -4.94
N SER A 317 -5.47 -7.46 -4.42
CA SER A 317 -5.27 -7.26 -2.99
C SER A 317 -6.14 -6.12 -2.47
N GLN A 318 -6.09 -4.95 -3.11
CA GLN A 318 -6.90 -3.78 -2.76
C GLN A 318 -8.40 -4.06 -2.96
N PHE A 319 -8.76 -4.76 -4.03
CA PHE A 319 -10.15 -5.18 -4.27
C PHE A 319 -10.70 -6.02 -3.10
N ASN A 320 -9.91 -6.95 -2.56
CA ASN A 320 -10.34 -7.79 -1.46
C ASN A 320 -10.54 -7.04 -0.14
N GLU A 321 -9.87 -5.90 0.06
CA GLU A 321 -10.05 -5.03 1.23
C GLU A 321 -11.48 -4.49 1.36
N ASN A 322 -12.19 -4.29 0.23
CA ASN A 322 -13.53 -3.70 0.23
C ASN A 322 -14.56 -4.53 1.02
N TRP A 323 -14.32 -5.83 1.21
CA TRP A 323 -15.20 -6.69 2.01
C TRP A 323 -14.92 -6.64 3.51
N ALA A 324 -13.76 -6.15 3.94
CA ALA A 324 -13.35 -6.18 5.35
C ALA A 324 -14.43 -5.59 6.28
N PHE A 325 -14.97 -4.43 5.91
CA PHE A 325 -15.92 -3.69 6.74
C PHE A 325 -17.36 -3.71 6.19
N GLN A 326 -17.69 -4.62 5.27
CA GLN A 326 -19.08 -4.83 4.87
C GLN A 326 -19.87 -5.49 6.01
N PRO A 327 -21.08 -5.01 6.31
CA PRO A 327 -21.88 -5.52 7.43
C PRO A 327 -22.04 -7.04 7.43
N GLU A 328 -22.29 -7.64 6.26
CA GLU A 328 -22.49 -9.09 6.12
C GLU A 328 -21.23 -9.91 6.41
N ILE A 329 -20.05 -9.32 6.25
CA ILE A 329 -18.77 -9.97 6.56
C ILE A 329 -18.38 -9.68 8.01
N LEU A 330 -18.53 -8.46 8.50
CA LEU A 330 -18.32 -8.11 9.92
C LEU A 330 -19.14 -9.01 10.84
N ALA A 331 -20.39 -9.29 10.49
CA ALA A 331 -21.25 -10.20 11.26
C ALA A 331 -20.70 -11.63 11.37
N THR A 332 -19.73 -12.01 10.55
CA THR A 332 -19.12 -13.35 10.58
C THR A 332 -17.85 -13.43 11.42
N TYR A 333 -17.24 -12.29 11.79
CA TYR A 333 -15.95 -12.32 12.47
C TYR A 333 -15.74 -11.26 13.56
N ALA A 334 -16.47 -10.16 13.52
CA ALA A 334 -16.25 -9.04 14.44
C ALA A 334 -17.03 -9.26 15.77
N PHE A 335 -16.48 -10.11 16.63
CA PHE A 335 -17.07 -10.46 17.94
C PHE A 335 -16.13 -10.04 19.07
N ASN A 336 -16.70 -9.46 20.14
CA ASN A 336 -15.96 -9.18 21.36
C ASN A 336 -15.76 -10.47 22.21
N GLY A 337 -15.12 -10.33 23.38
CA GLY A 337 -14.85 -11.44 24.30
C GLY A 337 -16.10 -12.15 24.81
N ASP A 338 -17.26 -11.48 24.82
CA ASP A 338 -18.56 -12.00 25.25
C ASP A 338 -19.35 -12.62 24.08
N GLY A 339 -18.78 -12.67 22.88
CA GLY A 339 -19.44 -13.18 21.67
C GLY A 339 -20.45 -12.20 21.05
N GLN A 340 -20.45 -10.95 21.46
CA GLN A 340 -21.33 -9.93 20.90
C GLN A 340 -20.74 -9.39 19.59
N VAL A 341 -21.57 -9.29 18.57
CA VAL A 341 -21.21 -8.67 17.29
C VAL A 341 -20.95 -7.18 17.46
N ILE A 342 -20.02 -6.63 16.70
CA ILE A 342 -19.73 -5.19 16.66
C ILE A 342 -21.03 -4.39 16.41
N PRO A 343 -21.32 -3.34 17.21
CA PRO A 343 -22.53 -2.53 17.03
C PRO A 343 -22.52 -1.76 15.70
N ASP A 344 -23.69 -1.63 15.06
CA ASP A 344 -23.86 -0.87 13.80
C ASP A 344 -23.35 0.57 13.93
N SER A 345 -23.54 1.21 15.09
CA SER A 345 -23.03 2.55 15.35
C SER A 345 -21.51 2.64 15.26
N LEU A 346 -20.81 1.59 15.68
CA LEU A 346 -19.34 1.53 15.57
C LEU A 346 -18.90 1.23 14.13
N VAL A 347 -19.64 0.40 13.40
CA VAL A 347 -19.42 0.14 11.97
C VAL A 347 -19.54 1.43 11.15
N VAL A 348 -20.56 2.25 11.42
CA VAL A 348 -20.73 3.56 10.78
C VAL A 348 -19.54 4.48 11.07
N LYS A 349 -19.08 4.53 12.34
CA LYS A 349 -17.91 5.33 12.73
C LYS A 349 -16.64 4.86 12.00
N ILE A 350 -16.41 3.55 11.91
CA ILE A 350 -15.27 2.96 11.15
C ILE A 350 -15.34 3.41 9.70
N ASN A 351 -16.46 3.15 9.00
CA ASN A 351 -16.59 3.49 7.59
C ASN A 351 -16.42 4.99 7.31
N ASN A 352 -16.91 5.86 8.19
CA ASN A 352 -16.69 7.30 8.08
C ASN A 352 -15.21 7.67 8.31
N SER A 353 -14.52 7.00 9.24
CA SER A 353 -13.10 7.25 9.54
C SER A 353 -12.17 6.85 8.39
N LEU A 354 -12.54 5.89 7.56
CA LEU A 354 -11.76 5.50 6.38
C LEU A 354 -11.65 6.63 5.33
N LYS A 355 -12.57 7.60 5.35
CA LYS A 355 -12.53 8.79 4.49
C LYS A 355 -11.83 9.99 5.13
N PHE A 356 -11.37 9.85 6.37
CA PHE A 356 -10.68 10.92 7.08
C PHE A 356 -9.26 11.11 6.55
N ASN A 357 -8.77 12.35 6.52
CA ASN A 357 -7.39 12.73 6.15
C ASN A 357 -6.97 12.29 4.73
N GLN A 358 -7.94 12.05 3.84
CA GLN A 358 -7.67 11.56 2.49
C GLN A 358 -7.02 12.61 1.58
N GLY A 359 -7.21 13.90 1.86
CA GLY A 359 -6.49 14.98 1.20
C GLY A 359 -4.97 14.84 1.40
N PHE A 360 -4.55 14.69 2.65
CA PHE A 360 -3.15 14.46 3.02
C PHE A 360 -2.62 13.14 2.44
N MET A 361 -3.28 12.02 2.77
CA MET A 361 -2.80 10.68 2.41
C MET A 361 -2.63 10.51 0.90
N THR A 362 -3.58 11.07 0.13
CA THR A 362 -3.52 11.02 -1.33
C THR A 362 -2.46 11.97 -1.88
N SER A 363 -2.33 13.18 -1.32
CA SER A 363 -1.33 14.15 -1.78
C SER A 363 0.10 13.66 -1.54
N GLU A 364 0.42 13.10 -0.36
CA GLU A 364 1.77 12.60 -0.07
C GLU A 364 2.15 11.40 -0.95
N LEU A 365 1.19 10.48 -1.20
CA LEU A 365 1.39 9.30 -2.04
C LEU A 365 1.55 9.69 -3.51
N CYS A 366 0.67 10.57 -4.01
CA CYS A 366 0.72 11.09 -5.37
C CYS A 366 2.01 11.89 -5.61
N ALA A 367 2.43 12.71 -4.64
CA ALA A 367 3.67 13.46 -4.70
C ALA A 367 4.91 12.55 -4.80
N ALA A 368 4.94 11.45 -4.04
CA ALA A 368 6.01 10.46 -4.16
C ALA A 368 5.99 9.77 -5.53
N SER A 369 4.80 9.46 -6.08
CA SER A 369 4.65 8.87 -7.41
C SER A 369 5.11 9.83 -8.52
N ILE A 370 4.77 11.10 -8.43
CA ILE A 370 5.24 12.13 -9.37
C ILE A 370 6.75 12.29 -9.26
N LEU A 371 7.30 12.33 -8.04
CA LEU A 371 8.75 12.43 -7.85
C LEU A 371 9.49 11.23 -8.45
N ASP A 372 8.97 10.01 -8.30
CA ASP A 372 9.48 8.80 -8.96
C ASP A 372 9.51 8.98 -10.47
N MET A 373 8.39 9.38 -11.07
CA MET A 373 8.32 9.60 -12.52
C MET A 373 9.32 10.65 -12.98
N LYS A 374 9.40 11.81 -12.33
CA LYS A 374 10.31 12.89 -12.72
C LYS A 374 11.79 12.51 -12.60
N TRP A 375 12.17 11.63 -11.66
CA TRP A 375 13.49 11.03 -11.65
C TRP A 375 13.75 10.16 -12.90
N HIS A 376 12.78 9.35 -13.31
CA HIS A 376 12.95 8.37 -14.38
C HIS A 376 12.70 8.93 -15.78
N GLU A 377 12.16 10.14 -15.90
CA GLU A 377 12.05 10.91 -17.14
C GLU A 377 13.31 11.70 -17.49
N LEU A 378 14.32 11.73 -16.61
CA LEU A 378 15.61 12.34 -16.93
C LEU A 378 16.26 11.60 -18.10
N THR A 379 16.85 12.38 -19.03
CA THR A 379 17.42 11.89 -20.29
C THR A 379 18.96 11.85 -20.24
N SER A 380 19.58 11.35 -21.31
CA SER A 380 21.03 11.36 -21.50
C SER A 380 21.64 12.77 -21.49
N ASP A 381 20.85 13.80 -21.79
CA ASP A 381 21.30 15.20 -21.84
C ASP A 381 21.36 15.87 -20.46
N THR A 382 20.99 15.14 -19.40
CA THR A 382 21.03 15.65 -18.03
C THR A 382 22.47 15.97 -17.60
N ASP A 383 22.69 17.18 -17.09
CA ASP A 383 23.98 17.58 -16.52
C ASP A 383 24.20 16.97 -15.14
N TRP A 384 24.62 15.70 -15.13
CA TRP A 384 24.88 14.95 -13.90
C TRP A 384 26.00 15.51 -13.04
N ALA A 385 26.91 16.29 -13.60
CA ALA A 385 28.06 16.85 -12.88
C ALA A 385 27.64 18.00 -11.94
N ASN A 386 26.61 18.76 -12.33
CA ASN A 386 26.12 19.92 -11.58
C ASN A 386 24.68 19.67 -11.05
N PHE A 387 24.23 18.42 -10.96
CA PHE A 387 22.86 18.11 -10.58
C PHE A 387 22.65 18.28 -9.08
N ASP A 388 21.77 19.19 -8.70
CA ASP A 388 21.35 19.43 -7.32
C ASP A 388 20.05 18.65 -7.00
N VAL A 389 20.18 17.62 -6.17
CA VAL A 389 19.07 16.74 -5.76
C VAL A 389 18.00 17.52 -5.01
N ALA A 390 18.37 18.43 -4.12
CA ALA A 390 17.44 19.20 -3.31
C ALA A 390 16.67 20.24 -4.15
N ALA A 391 17.37 20.93 -5.04
CA ALA A 391 16.75 21.87 -5.97
C ALA A 391 15.79 21.17 -6.94
N PHE A 392 16.17 19.99 -7.45
CA PHE A 392 15.30 19.16 -8.29
C PHE A 392 14.01 18.75 -7.55
N GLU A 393 14.13 18.17 -6.36
CA GLU A 393 12.99 17.75 -5.55
C GLU A 393 12.07 18.91 -5.21
N SER A 394 12.64 20.06 -4.79
CA SER A 394 11.89 21.28 -4.50
C SER A 394 11.12 21.79 -5.73
N LYS A 395 11.76 21.79 -6.90
CA LYS A 395 11.12 22.19 -8.16
C LYS A 395 9.95 21.25 -8.48
N VAL A 396 10.13 19.95 -8.39
CA VAL A 396 9.08 18.94 -8.65
C VAL A 396 7.91 19.15 -7.72
N CYS A 397 8.14 19.34 -6.41
CA CYS A 397 7.06 19.61 -5.43
C CYS A 397 6.28 20.87 -5.75
N LYS A 398 6.98 21.94 -6.15
CA LYS A 398 6.36 23.20 -6.55
C LYS A 398 5.53 23.06 -7.84
N ASP A 399 6.08 22.39 -8.84
CA ASP A 399 5.43 22.23 -10.15
C ASP A 399 4.14 21.40 -10.05
N MET A 400 4.08 20.42 -9.14
CA MET A 400 2.87 19.63 -8.89
C MET A 400 1.83 20.33 -8.01
N GLY A 401 2.14 21.51 -7.46
CA GLY A 401 1.23 22.28 -6.62
C GLY A 401 1.05 21.76 -5.20
N LEU A 402 2.01 20.98 -4.70
CA LEU A 402 2.00 20.47 -3.32
C LEU A 402 2.07 21.66 -2.34
N ILE A 403 1.26 21.63 -1.27
CA ILE A 403 1.25 22.67 -0.24
C ILE A 403 2.43 22.48 0.73
N ASP A 404 2.85 23.57 1.37
CA ASP A 404 4.04 23.60 2.24
C ASP A 404 3.89 22.71 3.49
N GLU A 405 2.67 22.44 3.92
CA GLU A 405 2.34 21.59 5.06
C GLU A 405 2.49 20.09 4.78
N ILE A 406 2.72 19.70 3.51
CA ILE A 406 2.86 18.30 3.09
C ILE A 406 4.18 18.12 2.35
N ILE A 407 4.92 17.08 2.70
CA ILE A 407 6.06 16.59 1.91
C ILE A 407 5.68 15.30 1.19
N PRO A 408 6.35 14.93 0.09
CA PRO A 408 6.19 13.60 -0.49
C PRO A 408 6.38 12.51 0.56
N ARG A 409 5.62 11.43 0.48
CA ARG A 409 5.73 10.27 1.40
C ARG A 409 7.16 9.79 1.58
N TYR A 410 7.95 9.89 0.53
CA TYR A 410 9.39 9.63 0.51
C TYR A 410 10.09 10.78 -0.22
N LYS A 411 11.14 11.32 0.38
CA LYS A 411 12.09 12.20 -0.30
C LYS A 411 13.17 11.34 -0.97
N SER A 412 13.83 11.89 -1.97
CA SER A 412 14.76 11.16 -2.83
C SER A 412 15.82 10.35 -2.08
N THR A 413 16.41 10.91 -1.01
CA THR A 413 17.52 10.29 -0.28
C THR A 413 17.15 9.08 0.58
N TYR A 414 15.85 8.86 0.85
CA TYR A 414 15.35 7.69 1.58
C TYR A 414 14.21 6.95 0.85
N PHE A 415 14.05 7.17 -0.43
CA PHE A 415 13.03 6.51 -1.25
C PHE A 415 13.47 5.09 -1.66
N ASN A 416 13.51 4.20 -0.68
CA ASN A 416 13.98 2.83 -0.86
C ASN A 416 13.23 2.05 -1.95
N HIS A 417 11.91 2.31 -2.11
CA HIS A 417 11.07 1.64 -3.11
C HIS A 417 11.65 1.76 -4.52
N ILE A 418 12.06 2.97 -4.92
CA ILE A 418 12.51 3.23 -6.29
C ILE A 418 14.01 3.03 -6.48
N PHE A 419 14.83 3.12 -5.43
CA PHE A 419 16.28 2.99 -5.56
C PHE A 419 16.82 1.61 -5.17
N ASN A 420 16.05 0.79 -4.41
CA ASN A 420 16.51 -0.52 -3.93
C ASN A 420 15.50 -1.65 -4.09
N SER A 421 14.18 -1.39 -4.17
CA SER A 421 13.15 -2.44 -4.08
C SER A 421 12.42 -2.74 -5.40
N GLY A 422 12.87 -2.18 -6.54
CA GLY A 422 12.33 -2.52 -7.86
C GLY A 422 11.02 -1.81 -8.25
N TYR A 423 10.62 -0.76 -7.51
CA TYR A 423 9.48 0.11 -7.87
C TYR A 423 9.89 1.34 -8.70
N ASN A 424 11.05 1.31 -9.33
CA ASN A 424 11.53 2.40 -10.19
C ASN A 424 10.55 2.66 -11.36
N ALA A 425 10.17 3.93 -11.56
CA ALA A 425 9.08 4.35 -12.45
C ALA A 425 7.79 3.52 -12.26
N GLY A 426 7.55 3.03 -11.05
CA GLY A 426 6.48 2.10 -10.73
C GLY A 426 5.73 2.41 -9.44
N TYR A 427 6.07 3.50 -8.73
CA TYR A 427 5.39 3.82 -7.48
C TYR A 427 3.94 4.29 -7.69
N TYR A 428 3.60 4.80 -8.87
CA TYR A 428 2.24 5.12 -9.29
C TYR A 428 1.29 3.93 -9.26
N SER A 429 1.82 2.71 -9.32
CA SER A 429 1.05 1.46 -9.41
C SER A 429 0.03 1.30 -8.28
N TYR A 430 0.30 1.81 -7.09
CA TYR A 430 -0.64 1.77 -5.96
C TYR A 430 -1.91 2.57 -6.25
N LEU A 431 -1.79 3.78 -6.79
CA LEU A 431 -2.95 4.61 -7.17
C LEU A 431 -3.63 4.08 -8.43
N TRP A 432 -2.86 3.58 -9.39
CA TRP A 432 -3.37 3.00 -10.63
C TRP A 432 -4.25 1.77 -10.35
N ALA A 433 -3.71 0.82 -9.58
CA ALA A 433 -4.43 -0.39 -9.20
C ALA A 433 -5.67 -0.09 -8.35
N GLU A 434 -5.63 0.95 -7.52
CA GLU A 434 -6.78 1.37 -6.71
C GLU A 434 -7.91 1.95 -7.58
N VAL A 435 -7.61 2.60 -8.70
CA VAL A 435 -8.66 2.99 -9.67
C VAL A 435 -9.36 1.75 -10.22
N LEU A 436 -8.59 0.73 -10.63
CA LEU A 436 -9.15 -0.53 -11.14
C LEU A 436 -10.00 -1.23 -10.08
N ASP A 437 -9.51 -1.28 -8.85
CA ASP A 437 -10.22 -1.84 -7.70
C ASP A 437 -11.54 -1.10 -7.44
N LYS A 438 -11.49 0.20 -7.25
CA LYS A 438 -12.69 0.98 -6.85
C LYS A 438 -13.76 0.99 -7.93
N ASP A 439 -13.39 1.10 -9.22
CA ASP A 439 -14.35 1.01 -10.32
C ASP A 439 -14.94 -0.41 -10.45
N ALA A 440 -14.12 -1.45 -10.28
CA ALA A 440 -14.61 -2.83 -10.23
C ALA A 440 -15.56 -3.05 -9.05
N PHE A 441 -15.22 -2.52 -7.86
CA PHE A 441 -16.07 -2.65 -6.68
C PHE A 441 -17.38 -1.86 -6.81
N GLU A 442 -17.39 -0.66 -7.40
CA GLU A 442 -18.62 0.06 -7.72
C GLU A 442 -19.59 -0.80 -8.59
N TYR A 443 -19.04 -1.59 -9.51
CA TYR A 443 -19.85 -2.51 -10.30
C TYR A 443 -20.50 -3.62 -9.43
N PHE A 444 -19.75 -4.16 -8.46
CA PHE A 444 -20.32 -5.09 -7.48
C PHE A 444 -21.39 -4.42 -6.61
N VAL A 445 -21.19 -3.19 -6.16
CA VAL A 445 -22.21 -2.45 -5.39
C VAL A 445 -23.49 -2.27 -6.21
N GLN A 446 -23.40 -1.92 -7.50
CA GLN A 446 -24.54 -1.74 -8.39
C GLN A 446 -25.32 -3.04 -8.64
N LYS A 447 -24.64 -4.19 -8.69
CA LYS A 447 -25.24 -5.49 -9.01
C LYS A 447 -25.55 -6.36 -7.77
N GLY A 448 -25.09 -5.93 -6.61
CA GLY A 448 -25.09 -6.69 -5.35
C GLY A 448 -23.70 -7.24 -5.03
N ILE A 449 -23.16 -6.89 -3.84
CA ILE A 449 -21.75 -7.19 -3.46
C ILE A 449 -21.43 -8.69 -3.40
N PHE A 450 -22.42 -9.55 -3.35
CA PHE A 450 -22.30 -11.02 -3.42
C PHE A 450 -23.06 -11.62 -4.60
N ASN A 451 -23.26 -10.85 -5.65
CA ASN A 451 -23.89 -11.37 -6.87
C ASN A 451 -23.02 -12.49 -7.48
N PRO A 452 -23.54 -13.73 -7.58
CA PRO A 452 -22.74 -14.87 -8.01
C PRO A 452 -22.29 -14.80 -9.46
N GLU A 453 -23.06 -14.13 -10.33
CA GLU A 453 -22.71 -13.97 -11.75
C GLU A 453 -21.54 -12.97 -11.90
N VAL A 454 -21.57 -11.86 -11.15
CA VAL A 454 -20.49 -10.87 -11.16
C VAL A 454 -19.22 -11.47 -10.55
N ALA A 455 -19.34 -12.17 -9.41
CA ALA A 455 -18.21 -12.82 -8.76
C ALA A 455 -17.59 -13.91 -9.66
N LYS A 456 -18.43 -14.69 -10.36
CA LYS A 456 -17.98 -15.68 -11.35
C LYS A 456 -17.25 -15.00 -12.51
N SER A 457 -17.82 -13.94 -13.07
CA SER A 457 -17.20 -13.17 -14.15
C SER A 457 -15.85 -12.60 -13.73
N PHE A 458 -15.75 -12.00 -12.53
CA PHE A 458 -14.49 -11.51 -11.97
C PHE A 458 -13.44 -12.62 -11.84
N LYS A 459 -13.84 -13.77 -11.29
CA LYS A 459 -12.97 -14.94 -11.15
C LYS A 459 -12.45 -15.42 -12.50
N GLU A 460 -13.34 -15.67 -13.48
CA GLU A 460 -13.00 -16.27 -14.77
C GLU A 460 -12.23 -15.31 -15.69
N THR A 461 -12.51 -14.00 -15.57
CA THR A 461 -11.88 -12.98 -16.42
C THR A 461 -10.54 -12.53 -15.85
N PHE A 462 -10.40 -12.42 -14.53
CA PHE A 462 -9.18 -11.92 -13.90
C PHE A 462 -8.39 -13.01 -13.19
N LEU A 463 -8.96 -13.59 -12.11
CA LEU A 463 -8.17 -14.42 -11.20
C LEU A 463 -7.66 -15.70 -11.86
N GLU A 464 -8.44 -16.28 -12.77
CA GLU A 464 -8.05 -17.48 -13.51
C GLU A 464 -7.00 -17.22 -14.59
N LYS A 465 -6.87 -15.99 -15.06
CA LYS A 465 -6.02 -15.63 -16.21
C LYS A 465 -4.58 -15.28 -15.82
N GLY A 466 -4.33 -14.81 -14.61
CA GLY A 466 -3.01 -14.31 -14.23
C GLY A 466 -2.46 -13.32 -15.24
N GLY A 467 -1.22 -13.49 -15.66
CA GLY A 467 -0.54 -12.69 -16.68
C GLY A 467 -0.60 -13.27 -18.10
N SER A 468 -1.54 -14.18 -18.39
CA SER A 468 -1.61 -14.86 -19.70
C SER A 468 -2.23 -13.98 -20.81
N GLU A 469 -2.88 -12.90 -20.46
CA GLU A 469 -3.49 -11.95 -21.37
C GLU A 469 -3.18 -10.52 -20.94
N GLU A 470 -3.33 -9.57 -21.84
CA GLU A 470 -3.09 -8.15 -21.57
C GLU A 470 -4.13 -7.63 -20.56
N PRO A 471 -3.70 -6.99 -19.44
CA PRO A 471 -4.58 -6.64 -18.31
C PRO A 471 -5.76 -5.72 -18.67
N MET A 472 -5.54 -4.72 -19.53
CA MET A 472 -6.62 -3.80 -19.93
C MET A 472 -7.68 -4.50 -20.79
N THR A 473 -7.30 -5.51 -21.57
CA THR A 473 -8.23 -6.37 -22.31
C THR A 473 -9.10 -7.16 -21.34
N LEU A 474 -8.50 -7.77 -20.29
CA LEU A 474 -9.25 -8.46 -19.25
C LEU A 474 -10.18 -7.51 -18.49
N TYR A 475 -9.72 -6.29 -18.21
CA TYR A 475 -10.53 -5.29 -17.52
C TYR A 475 -11.79 -4.92 -18.33
N ARG A 476 -11.62 -4.62 -19.62
CA ARG A 476 -12.74 -4.31 -20.53
C ARG A 476 -13.70 -5.49 -20.70
N GLN A 477 -13.20 -6.73 -20.69
CA GLN A 477 -14.06 -7.92 -20.75
C GLN A 477 -14.95 -8.03 -19.50
N PHE A 478 -14.41 -7.74 -18.32
CA PHE A 478 -15.16 -7.79 -17.07
C PHE A 478 -16.12 -6.60 -16.94
N ARG A 479 -15.61 -5.38 -17.15
CA ARG A 479 -16.33 -4.14 -16.82
C ARG A 479 -17.21 -3.64 -17.96
N GLY A 480 -16.86 -3.97 -19.20
CA GLY A 480 -17.50 -3.46 -20.42
C GLY A 480 -17.09 -2.03 -20.80
N ALA A 481 -16.13 -1.44 -20.07
CA ALA A 481 -15.63 -0.08 -20.26
C ALA A 481 -14.19 0.04 -19.75
N ASP A 482 -13.53 1.17 -20.06
CA ASP A 482 -12.28 1.55 -19.42
C ASP A 482 -12.50 1.92 -17.95
N PRO A 483 -11.47 1.78 -17.08
CA PRO A 483 -11.58 2.16 -15.67
C PRO A 483 -11.90 3.67 -15.53
N ASP A 484 -12.81 4.00 -14.59
CA ASP A 484 -13.14 5.40 -14.27
C ASP A 484 -12.26 5.91 -13.10
N PRO A 485 -11.30 6.82 -13.34
CA PRO A 485 -10.48 7.40 -12.25
C PRO A 485 -11.32 8.11 -11.17
N ALA A 486 -12.53 8.55 -11.49
CA ALA A 486 -13.42 9.19 -10.52
C ALA A 486 -13.90 8.20 -9.44
N ALA A 487 -13.90 6.90 -9.69
CA ALA A 487 -14.24 5.89 -8.68
C ALA A 487 -13.29 5.95 -7.47
N LEU A 488 -11.98 6.08 -7.71
CA LEU A 488 -11.00 6.31 -6.64
C LEU A 488 -11.30 7.60 -5.87
N LEU A 489 -11.53 8.69 -6.59
CA LEU A 489 -11.77 10.00 -5.96
C LEU A 489 -13.04 10.01 -5.11
N ARG A 490 -14.12 9.34 -5.57
CA ARG A 490 -15.36 9.14 -4.79
C ARG A 490 -15.12 8.27 -3.56
N ALA A 491 -14.42 7.15 -3.71
CA ALA A 491 -14.12 6.24 -2.61
C ALA A 491 -13.34 6.92 -1.49
N ARG A 492 -12.39 7.78 -1.85
CA ARG A 492 -11.58 8.59 -0.93
C ARG A 492 -12.29 9.87 -0.44
N GLY A 493 -13.49 10.19 -0.94
CA GLY A 493 -14.22 11.41 -0.58
C GLY A 493 -13.54 12.71 -1.02
N LEU A 494 -12.76 12.64 -2.11
CA LEU A 494 -12.09 13.80 -2.72
C LEU A 494 -13.00 14.55 -3.69
N ILE A 495 -14.01 13.86 -4.21
CA ILE A 495 -15.13 14.44 -4.99
C ILE A 495 -16.45 13.83 -4.48
N GLN A 496 -17.57 14.46 -4.87
CA GLN A 496 -18.94 14.00 -4.56
C GLN A 496 -19.37 12.88 -5.51
#